data_0598eca0e0d254bf39822656d4a19462
#
_entry.id   0598eca0e0d254bf39822656d4a19462
#
_cell.length_a   1.000
_cell.length_b   1.000
_cell.length_c   1.000
_cell.angle_alpha   90.00
_cell.angle_beta   90.00
_cell.angle_gamma   90.00
#
_symmetry.space_group_name_H-M   'P 1'
#
loop_
_entity.id
_entity.type
_entity.pdbx_description
1 polymer ?
#
loop_
_entity_poly.entity_id
_entity_poly.type
_entity_poly.pdbx_seq_one_letter_code
_entity_poly.pdbx_strand_id
1 'polypeptide(L)'
;MGIDKRDSNIILSVDSILEKVTDYDLFRFYCPPFKSVGKKFSSELREDPIPSAHITAKNNRLRYIDYGYTEHRFDSIGYIQYKYNVSFRDALRTIDSDFGLSLAGKNNRGALNTPKTYGKMKFEKIPCLMQIRSREFNLYDRLYWGDYCISKETLEAFGVKPITHYWINGTRYPAHKVAYAYCEHPGKYKLYSPLKQDGKWFGNMQVNHVQGITMLPIFGSICILASSLKDVMCLYELGIPAVAMQSESMIPPKKLIAFLKRKFDEVKVLYDNDFTKDTNPGQTMALSICKEYELENICIPTELGVKDISDVMQVHGPIKAISIIKWHSKGKVEGKA
;
A
#
# COMPACT_ATOMS: atom_id res chain seq x y z
N MET A 1 24.04 55.93 31.32
CA MET A 1 24.28 54.49 31.28
C MET A 1 23.24 53.85 30.33
N GLY A 2 23.66 53.70 29.08
CA GLY A 2 22.82 53.10 28.05
C GLY A 2 22.91 51.59 28.13
N ILE A 3 21.79 50.89 28.25
CA ILE A 3 21.72 49.44 28.17
C ILE A 3 21.68 49.08 26.68
N ASP A 4 22.76 48.49 26.26
CA ASP A 4 22.98 47.97 24.91
C ASP A 4 21.94 46.82 24.65
N LYS A 5 20.91 47.13 23.86
CA LYS A 5 20.02 46.10 23.33
C LYS A 5 20.79 45.36 22.23
N ARG A 6 21.44 44.23 22.59
CA ARG A 6 21.94 43.29 21.63
C ARG A 6 20.75 42.76 20.81
N ASP A 7 20.63 43.23 19.58
CA ASP A 7 19.77 42.61 18.56
C ASP A 7 20.21 41.16 18.45
N SER A 8 19.44 40.25 19.02
CA SER A 8 19.59 38.83 18.79
C SER A 8 19.31 38.61 17.30
N ASN A 9 20.37 38.40 16.52
CA ASN A 9 20.26 37.91 15.15
C ASN A 9 19.53 36.57 15.16
N ILE A 10 18.20 36.57 15.03
CA ILE A 10 17.40 35.39 14.88
C ILE A 10 17.77 34.85 13.51
N ILE A 11 18.49 33.70 13.49
CA ILE A 11 18.84 33.01 12.26
C ILE A 11 17.58 32.36 11.71
N LEU A 12 17.22 32.70 10.48
CA LEU A 12 16.09 32.05 9.77
C LEU A 12 16.39 30.55 9.62
N SER A 13 15.67 29.73 10.38
CA SER A 13 15.82 28.27 10.46
C SER A 13 14.46 27.60 10.49
N VAL A 14 14.43 26.26 10.32
CA VAL A 14 13.19 25.48 10.48
C VAL A 14 12.62 25.67 11.88
N ASP A 15 13.46 25.61 12.90
CA ASP A 15 13.05 25.71 14.29
C ASP A 15 12.42 27.09 14.58
N SER A 16 13.07 28.19 14.13
CA SER A 16 12.53 29.53 14.31
C SER A 16 11.20 29.77 13.60
N ILE A 17 10.97 29.10 12.46
CA ILE A 17 9.68 29.11 11.77
C ILE A 17 8.66 28.29 12.55
N LEU A 18 8.99 27.06 12.94
CA LEU A 18 8.07 26.12 13.59
C LEU A 18 7.71 26.52 15.03
N GLU A 19 8.48 27.41 15.65
CA GLU A 19 8.10 28.10 16.90
C GLU A 19 6.92 29.07 16.70
N LYS A 20 6.72 29.58 15.49
CA LYS A 20 5.69 30.59 15.16
C LYS A 20 4.51 30.00 14.39
N VAL A 21 4.76 28.98 13.53
CA VAL A 21 3.79 28.40 12.62
C VAL A 21 3.93 26.88 12.66
N THR A 22 2.83 26.17 12.84
CA THR A 22 2.88 24.70 12.90
C THR A 22 2.98 24.06 11.51
N ASP A 23 3.47 22.80 11.42
CA ASP A 23 3.37 22.02 10.19
C ASP A 23 1.94 21.97 9.64
N TYR A 24 0.93 21.96 10.53
CA TYR A 24 -0.48 21.95 10.14
C TYR A 24 -0.85 23.23 9.39
N ASP A 25 -0.45 24.38 9.90
CA ASP A 25 -0.71 25.68 9.27
C ASP A 25 -0.02 25.79 7.92
N LEU A 26 1.25 25.34 7.84
CA LEU A 26 1.99 25.28 6.58
C LEU A 26 1.28 24.41 5.55
N PHE A 27 0.88 23.19 5.90
CA PHE A 27 0.15 22.33 4.97
C PHE A 27 -1.24 22.88 4.63
N ARG A 28 -1.93 23.50 5.56
CA ARG A 28 -3.23 24.13 5.28
C ARG A 28 -3.12 25.28 4.27
N PHE A 29 -2.03 26.02 4.32
CA PHE A 29 -1.77 27.14 3.43
C PHE A 29 -1.24 26.69 2.07
N TYR A 30 -0.21 25.84 2.06
CA TYR A 30 0.49 25.46 0.84
C TYR A 30 -0.08 24.22 0.13
N CYS A 31 -0.95 23.43 0.76
CA CYS A 31 -1.60 22.24 0.21
C CYS A 31 -3.13 22.36 0.29
N PRO A 32 -3.78 23.13 -0.61
CA PRO A 32 -5.23 23.37 -0.58
C PRO A 32 -6.11 22.10 -0.52
N PRO A 33 -5.75 20.96 -1.13
CA PRO A 33 -6.50 19.70 -0.99
C PRO A 33 -6.50 19.13 0.42
N PHE A 34 -5.53 19.48 1.26
CA PHE A 34 -5.44 19.01 2.64
C PHE A 34 -6.58 19.57 3.50
N LYS A 35 -7.38 18.68 4.09
CA LYS A 35 -8.49 19.05 4.99
C LYS A 35 -8.24 18.63 6.43
N SER A 36 -7.74 17.41 6.63
CA SER A 36 -7.43 16.85 7.95
C SER A 36 -6.39 15.74 7.87
N VAL A 37 -5.63 15.55 8.95
CA VAL A 37 -4.61 14.49 9.08
C VAL A 37 -5.26 13.12 8.87
N GLY A 38 -4.59 12.25 8.12
CA GLY A 38 -5.01 10.89 7.83
C GLY A 38 -6.04 10.75 6.70
N LYS A 39 -6.75 11.81 6.30
CA LYS A 39 -7.69 11.73 5.16
C LYS A 39 -6.94 11.81 3.84
N LYS A 40 -7.30 10.93 2.90
CA LYS A 40 -6.77 10.94 1.54
C LYS A 40 -7.37 12.06 0.72
N PHE A 41 -6.57 12.61 -0.19
CA PHE A 41 -6.95 13.61 -1.19
C PHE A 41 -6.16 13.40 -2.48
N SER A 42 -6.63 13.98 -3.60
CA SER A 42 -5.88 13.94 -4.86
C SER A 42 -4.65 14.84 -4.76
N SER A 43 -3.49 14.30 -5.12
CA SER A 43 -2.23 15.04 -5.14
C SER A 43 -2.33 16.23 -6.10
N GLU A 44 -1.88 17.41 -5.67
CA GLU A 44 -1.72 18.56 -6.56
C GLU A 44 -0.33 18.61 -7.20
N LEU A 45 0.58 17.74 -6.75
CA LEU A 45 1.95 17.67 -7.27
C LEU A 45 2.06 16.86 -8.57
N ARG A 46 0.99 16.17 -8.94
CA ARG A 46 0.87 15.37 -10.18
C ARG A 46 -0.60 15.18 -10.57
N GLU A 47 -0.82 14.60 -11.71
CA GLU A 47 -2.15 14.12 -12.08
C GLU A 47 -2.54 12.90 -11.22
N ASP A 48 -3.59 13.02 -10.43
CA ASP A 48 -4.04 12.02 -9.44
C ASP A 48 -5.56 11.84 -9.52
N PRO A 49 -6.04 11.02 -10.47
CA PRO A 49 -7.48 10.79 -10.67
C PRO A 49 -8.12 10.00 -9.51
N ILE A 50 -7.32 9.26 -8.75
CA ILE A 50 -7.77 8.49 -7.58
C ILE A 50 -7.00 8.99 -6.35
N PRO A 51 -7.69 9.56 -5.34
CA PRO A 51 -7.04 10.14 -4.16
C PRO A 51 -6.04 9.18 -3.51
N SER A 52 -4.75 9.49 -3.59
CA SER A 52 -3.66 8.66 -3.09
C SER A 52 -2.70 9.39 -2.16
N ALA A 53 -2.80 10.73 -2.09
CA ALA A 53 -2.00 11.54 -1.17
C ALA A 53 -2.72 11.72 0.18
N HIS A 54 -1.96 11.83 1.25
CA HIS A 54 -2.46 12.20 2.58
C HIS A 54 -1.33 12.82 3.42
N ILE A 55 -1.72 13.51 4.49
CA ILE A 55 -0.80 14.00 5.49
C ILE A 55 -0.97 13.20 6.77
N THR A 56 0.14 12.68 7.30
CA THR A 56 0.20 11.85 8.51
C THR A 56 1.10 12.47 9.57
N ALA A 57 0.85 12.15 10.83
CA ALA A 57 1.72 12.54 11.94
C ALA A 57 2.76 11.43 12.21
N LYS A 58 4.04 11.83 12.33
CA LYS A 58 5.14 10.95 12.76
C LYS A 58 6.16 11.76 13.56
N ASN A 59 6.52 11.27 14.74
CA ASN A 59 7.51 11.91 15.63
C ASN A 59 7.18 13.40 15.88
N ASN A 60 5.94 13.68 16.21
CA ASN A 60 5.42 15.04 16.48
C ASN A 60 5.54 16.03 15.30
N ARG A 61 5.77 15.57 14.09
CA ARG A 61 5.83 16.35 12.84
C ARG A 61 4.82 15.81 11.84
N LEU A 62 4.27 16.66 10.98
CA LEU A 62 3.43 16.22 9.87
C LEU A 62 4.27 15.94 8.63
N ARG A 63 3.83 14.96 7.86
CA ARG A 63 4.46 14.55 6.60
C ARG A 63 3.42 14.30 5.52
N TYR A 64 3.67 14.86 4.36
CA TYR A 64 2.97 14.54 3.13
C TYR A 64 3.49 13.21 2.59
N ILE A 65 2.57 12.32 2.23
CA ILE A 65 2.87 11.02 1.60
C ILE A 65 1.93 10.85 0.42
N ASP A 66 2.47 10.50 -0.74
CA ASP A 66 1.71 10.13 -1.92
C ASP A 66 2.00 8.66 -2.29
N TYR A 67 1.00 7.81 -2.16
CA TYR A 67 1.14 6.40 -2.52
C TYR A 67 1.14 6.16 -4.04
N GLY A 68 0.66 7.09 -4.81
CA GLY A 68 0.75 7.04 -6.28
C GLY A 68 2.13 7.38 -6.82
N TYR A 69 3.00 7.99 -5.98
CA TYR A 69 4.38 8.31 -6.30
C TYR A 69 5.25 8.24 -5.06
N THR A 70 5.98 7.15 -4.90
CA THR A 70 6.68 6.80 -3.64
C THR A 70 7.80 7.76 -3.23
N GLU A 71 8.31 8.59 -4.14
CA GLU A 71 9.30 9.62 -3.87
C GLU A 71 8.69 10.88 -3.24
N HIS A 72 7.38 11.06 -3.33
CA HIS A 72 6.66 12.17 -2.72
C HIS A 72 6.40 11.93 -1.23
N ARG A 73 7.48 12.05 -0.44
CA ARG A 73 7.46 11.97 1.03
C ARG A 73 8.18 13.17 1.60
N PHE A 74 7.43 14.19 1.99
CA PHE A 74 7.97 15.47 2.39
C PHE A 74 7.51 15.84 3.80
N ASP A 75 8.38 16.52 4.58
CA ASP A 75 7.90 17.38 5.65
C ASP A 75 7.30 18.67 5.05
N SER A 76 6.80 19.56 5.87
CA SER A 76 6.16 20.79 5.40
C SER A 76 7.09 21.68 4.57
N ILE A 77 8.36 21.78 4.95
CA ILE A 77 9.36 22.60 4.25
C ILE A 77 9.74 21.92 2.91
N GLY A 78 10.02 20.63 2.95
CA GLY A 78 10.33 19.84 1.75
C GLY A 78 9.19 19.84 0.74
N TYR A 79 7.93 19.84 1.20
CA TYR A 79 6.76 19.99 0.35
C TYR A 79 6.77 21.33 -0.42
N ILE A 80 7.07 22.42 0.28
CA ILE A 80 7.15 23.77 -0.30
C ILE A 80 8.31 23.84 -1.31
N GLN A 81 9.50 23.31 -0.93
CA GLN A 81 10.63 23.22 -1.84
C GLN A 81 10.27 22.50 -3.15
N TYR A 82 9.66 21.34 -3.01
CA TYR A 82 9.28 20.52 -4.16
C TYR A 82 8.19 21.19 -5.02
N LYS A 83 7.10 21.64 -4.37
CA LYS A 83 5.97 22.28 -5.05
C LYS A 83 6.39 23.51 -5.85
N TYR A 84 7.29 24.31 -5.31
CA TYR A 84 7.68 25.58 -5.90
C TYR A 84 9.04 25.54 -6.60
N ASN A 85 9.70 24.38 -6.62
CA ASN A 85 11.03 24.17 -7.17
C ASN A 85 12.04 25.23 -6.67
N VAL A 86 12.07 25.45 -5.37
CA VAL A 86 12.92 26.46 -4.73
C VAL A 86 13.95 25.81 -3.81
N SER A 87 15.06 26.54 -3.57
CA SER A 87 16.07 26.10 -2.61
C SER A 87 15.50 26.04 -1.18
N PHE A 88 16.14 25.29 -0.29
CA PHE A 88 15.76 25.23 1.13
C PHE A 88 15.70 26.62 1.77
N ARG A 89 16.70 27.46 1.51
CA ARG A 89 16.76 28.82 2.03
C ARG A 89 15.61 29.68 1.48
N ASP A 90 15.27 29.52 0.21
CA ASP A 90 14.18 30.29 -0.39
C ASP A 90 12.81 29.82 0.10
N ALA A 91 12.63 28.52 0.37
CA ALA A 91 11.42 28.02 1.02
C ALA A 91 11.22 28.66 2.39
N LEU A 92 12.27 28.74 3.22
CA LEU A 92 12.18 29.41 4.54
C LEU A 92 11.84 30.90 4.41
N ARG A 93 12.43 31.61 3.45
CA ARG A 93 12.13 33.02 3.16
C ARG A 93 10.70 33.24 2.69
N THR A 94 10.22 32.33 1.83
CA THR A 94 8.83 32.36 1.35
C THR A 94 7.86 32.22 2.52
N ILE A 95 8.11 31.26 3.41
CA ILE A 95 7.28 31.07 4.62
C ILE A 95 7.33 32.33 5.52
N ASP A 96 8.52 32.85 5.77
CA ASP A 96 8.72 34.04 6.58
C ASP A 96 7.91 35.23 6.03
N SER A 97 7.92 35.41 4.72
CA SER A 97 7.17 36.45 4.01
C SER A 97 5.65 36.20 4.04
N ASP A 98 5.22 34.97 3.66
CA ASP A 98 3.80 34.65 3.48
C ASP A 98 3.03 34.66 4.83
N PHE A 99 3.71 34.31 5.92
CA PHE A 99 3.15 34.33 7.27
C PHE A 99 3.50 35.62 8.08
N GLY A 100 4.28 36.54 7.47
CA GLY A 100 4.65 37.81 8.11
C GLY A 100 5.46 37.64 9.38
N LEU A 101 6.32 36.61 9.49
CA LEU A 101 7.01 36.24 10.73
C LEU A 101 8.13 37.22 11.12
N SER A 102 8.66 37.94 10.14
CA SER A 102 9.76 38.94 10.28
C SER A 102 11.05 38.36 10.88
N LEU A 103 11.36 37.09 10.60
CA LEU A 103 12.53 36.38 11.11
C LEU A 103 13.81 36.69 10.31
N ALA A 104 13.67 37.03 9.04
CA ALA A 104 14.81 37.30 8.13
C ALA A 104 15.43 38.70 8.27
N GLY A 105 14.95 39.55 9.20
CA GLY A 105 15.40 40.94 9.38
C GLY A 105 14.96 41.89 8.26
N LYS A 106 15.00 43.20 8.51
CA LYS A 106 14.46 44.26 7.62
C LYS A 106 15.16 44.39 6.25
N ASN A 107 16.22 43.63 5.98
CA ASN A 107 17.04 43.75 4.74
C ASN A 107 16.69 42.76 3.63
N ASN A 108 15.61 42.00 3.76
CA ASN A 108 15.23 41.03 2.71
C ASN A 108 14.09 41.59 1.84
N ARG A 109 14.40 42.59 0.98
CA ARG A 109 13.59 42.92 -0.20
C ARG A 109 13.84 41.89 -1.30
N GLY A 110 13.28 40.73 -1.15
CA GLY A 110 13.29 39.68 -2.12
C GLY A 110 12.06 38.82 -1.92
N ALA A 111 10.84 39.45 -2.00
CA ALA A 111 9.66 38.66 -2.29
C ALA A 111 9.95 37.99 -3.63
N LEU A 112 10.20 36.69 -3.62
CA LEU A 112 10.10 35.89 -4.83
C LEU A 112 8.71 36.19 -5.37
N ASN A 113 8.64 36.71 -6.61
CA ASN A 113 7.40 36.70 -7.37
C ASN A 113 7.07 35.21 -7.58
N THR A 114 6.41 34.64 -6.57
CA THR A 114 5.86 33.31 -6.71
C THR A 114 4.82 33.40 -7.84
N PRO A 115 5.03 32.70 -8.94
CA PRO A 115 4.05 32.71 -10.03
C PRO A 115 2.71 32.27 -9.44
N LYS A 116 1.69 33.12 -9.52
CA LYS A 116 0.33 32.87 -8.99
C LYS A 116 -0.39 31.69 -9.66
N THR A 117 0.21 31.12 -10.69
CA THR A 117 -0.35 29.98 -11.43
C THR A 117 0.76 29.00 -11.76
N TYR A 118 0.86 27.96 -10.97
CA TYR A 118 1.64 26.78 -11.35
C TYR A 118 0.80 25.94 -12.31
N GLY A 119 1.23 25.86 -13.56
CA GLY A 119 0.78 24.81 -14.44
C GLY A 119 1.09 23.45 -13.77
N LYS A 120 0.12 22.52 -13.79
CA LYS A 120 0.38 21.15 -13.38
C LYS A 120 1.63 20.67 -14.10
N MET A 121 2.76 20.52 -13.41
CA MET A 121 3.93 19.90 -14.01
C MET A 121 3.51 18.49 -14.43
N LYS A 122 3.55 18.22 -15.73
CA LYS A 122 3.47 16.84 -16.25
C LYS A 122 4.79 16.18 -15.88
N PHE A 123 4.84 15.52 -14.73
CA PHE A 123 5.96 14.66 -14.42
C PHE A 123 5.81 13.40 -15.26
N GLU A 124 6.78 13.13 -16.10
CA GLU A 124 6.95 11.79 -16.63
C GLU A 124 7.14 10.86 -15.43
N LYS A 125 6.28 9.85 -15.32
CA LYS A 125 6.42 8.82 -14.30
C LYS A 125 7.77 8.16 -14.48
N ILE A 126 8.76 8.53 -13.66
CA ILE A 126 10.02 7.80 -13.63
C ILE A 126 9.68 6.36 -13.24
N PRO A 127 9.99 5.37 -14.08
CA PRO A 127 9.70 3.99 -13.76
C PRO A 127 10.40 3.63 -12.44
N CYS A 128 9.66 3.12 -11.48
CA CYS A 128 10.25 2.58 -10.27
C CYS A 128 11.03 1.30 -10.62
N LEU A 129 12.34 1.44 -10.83
CA LEU A 129 13.22 0.33 -11.09
C LEU A 129 13.59 -0.34 -9.77
N MET A 130 13.15 -1.56 -9.59
CA MET A 130 13.49 -2.35 -8.42
C MET A 130 14.44 -3.49 -8.79
N GLN A 131 15.36 -3.77 -7.87
CA GLN A 131 16.20 -4.96 -7.86
C GLN A 131 16.16 -5.59 -6.48
N ILE A 132 16.41 -6.88 -6.39
CA ILE A 132 16.45 -7.61 -5.13
C ILE A 132 17.74 -8.42 -5.02
N ARG A 133 18.20 -8.65 -3.81
CA ARG A 133 19.21 -9.66 -3.48
C ARG A 133 18.52 -10.76 -2.69
N SER A 134 18.25 -11.87 -3.35
CA SER A 134 17.72 -13.06 -2.71
C SER A 134 18.80 -13.78 -1.89
N ARG A 135 18.36 -14.67 -1.02
CA ARG A 135 19.13 -15.68 -0.30
C ARG A 135 18.41 -17.01 -0.36
N GLU A 136 19.05 -18.06 0.09
CA GLU A 136 18.41 -19.36 0.29
C GLU A 136 17.40 -19.31 1.45
N PHE A 137 16.39 -20.17 1.37
CA PHE A 137 15.44 -20.39 2.46
C PHE A 137 16.16 -20.98 3.67
N ASN A 138 16.00 -20.35 4.82
CA ASN A 138 16.56 -20.82 6.08
C ASN A 138 15.47 -21.45 7.00
N LEU A 139 15.85 -21.85 8.20
CA LEU A 139 14.93 -22.46 9.16
C LEU A 139 13.76 -21.52 9.53
N TYR A 140 14.02 -20.23 9.73
CA TYR A 140 12.97 -19.25 10.08
C TYR A 140 11.94 -19.08 8.97
N ASP A 141 12.37 -19.11 7.71
CA ASP A 141 11.45 -19.04 6.57
C ASP A 141 10.56 -20.29 6.52
N ARG A 142 11.16 -21.47 6.72
CA ARG A 142 10.42 -22.74 6.74
C ARG A 142 9.41 -22.82 7.88
N LEU A 143 9.77 -22.35 9.05
CA LEU A 143 8.84 -22.26 10.18
C LEU A 143 7.71 -21.29 9.87
N TYR A 144 8.05 -20.07 9.40
CA TYR A 144 7.04 -19.05 9.09
C TYR A 144 6.01 -19.52 8.06
N TRP A 145 6.46 -20.09 6.93
CA TRP A 145 5.55 -20.56 5.89
C TRP A 145 4.89 -21.89 6.24
N GLY A 146 5.59 -22.74 6.99
CA GLY A 146 5.08 -24.00 7.51
C GLY A 146 3.89 -23.82 8.45
N ASP A 147 3.87 -22.73 9.24
CA ASP A 147 2.72 -22.37 10.08
C ASP A 147 1.43 -22.18 9.27
N TYR A 148 1.57 -21.75 8.00
CA TYR A 148 0.47 -21.62 7.05
C TYR A 148 0.28 -22.84 6.15
N CYS A 149 0.96 -23.95 6.45
CA CYS A 149 1.01 -25.18 5.63
C CYS A 149 1.48 -24.93 4.18
N ILE A 150 2.31 -23.92 3.93
CA ILE A 150 2.85 -23.62 2.61
C ILE A 150 4.24 -24.25 2.48
N SER A 151 4.39 -25.18 1.54
CA SER A 151 5.63 -25.88 1.25
C SER A 151 6.67 -25.00 0.54
N LYS A 152 7.94 -25.41 0.59
CA LYS A 152 9.00 -24.73 -0.17
C LYS A 152 8.74 -24.83 -1.67
N GLU A 153 8.26 -25.94 -2.13
CA GLU A 153 7.91 -26.23 -3.52
C GLU A 153 6.84 -25.24 -4.03
N THR A 154 5.83 -24.96 -3.22
CA THR A 154 4.81 -23.95 -3.52
C THR A 154 5.41 -22.54 -3.54
N LEU A 155 6.26 -22.18 -2.60
CA LEU A 155 6.93 -20.88 -2.62
C LEU A 155 7.77 -20.68 -3.88
N GLU A 156 8.52 -21.69 -4.29
CA GLU A 156 9.34 -21.65 -5.52
C GLU A 156 8.46 -21.55 -6.76
N ALA A 157 7.38 -22.33 -6.85
CA ALA A 157 6.42 -22.29 -7.95
C ALA A 157 5.76 -20.93 -8.13
N PHE A 158 5.44 -20.25 -7.01
CA PHE A 158 4.89 -18.88 -7.03
C PHE A 158 5.95 -17.78 -7.08
N GLY A 159 7.23 -18.11 -7.29
CA GLY A 159 8.32 -17.16 -7.40
C GLY A 159 8.59 -16.35 -6.13
N VAL A 160 8.28 -16.92 -4.96
CA VAL A 160 8.58 -16.31 -3.67
C VAL A 160 10.05 -16.52 -3.32
N LYS A 161 10.76 -15.43 -3.05
CA LYS A 161 12.19 -15.47 -2.70
C LYS A 161 12.44 -14.73 -1.40
N PRO A 162 13.14 -15.34 -0.43
CA PRO A 162 13.61 -14.58 0.73
C PRO A 162 14.71 -13.63 0.31
N ILE A 163 14.71 -12.41 0.86
CA ILE A 163 15.62 -11.34 0.45
C ILE A 163 16.43 -10.78 1.61
N THR A 164 17.62 -10.26 1.29
CA THR A 164 18.48 -9.52 2.25
C THR A 164 18.48 -8.03 1.99
N HIS A 165 18.37 -7.61 0.72
CA HIS A 165 18.39 -6.21 0.30
C HIS A 165 17.50 -6.03 -0.92
N TYR A 166 17.09 -4.79 -1.12
CA TYR A 166 16.47 -4.34 -2.36
C TYR A 166 17.01 -2.95 -2.75
N TRP A 167 16.89 -2.62 -4.02
CA TRP A 167 17.25 -1.30 -4.56
C TRP A 167 16.02 -0.67 -5.18
N ILE A 168 15.92 0.64 -5.04
CA ILE A 168 14.94 1.49 -5.71
C ILE A 168 15.71 2.56 -6.45
N ASN A 169 15.62 2.60 -7.76
CA ASN A 169 16.30 3.56 -8.62
C ASN A 169 17.82 3.67 -8.29
N GLY A 170 18.46 2.52 -8.05
CA GLY A 170 19.89 2.43 -7.69
C GLY A 170 20.21 2.61 -6.20
N THR A 171 19.31 3.13 -5.39
CA THR A 171 19.53 3.29 -3.95
C THR A 171 19.27 1.98 -3.22
N ARG A 172 20.24 1.52 -2.40
CA ARG A 172 20.21 0.27 -1.64
C ARG A 172 19.48 0.44 -0.30
N TYR A 173 18.63 -0.53 0.01
CA TYR A 173 17.93 -0.63 1.29
C TYR A 173 18.10 -2.03 1.87
N PRO A 174 18.36 -2.18 3.19
CA PRO A 174 18.32 -3.47 3.85
C PRO A 174 16.88 -3.95 3.95
N ALA A 175 16.65 -5.24 3.68
CA ALA A 175 15.37 -5.87 3.95
C ALA A 175 15.21 -6.18 5.44
N HIS A 176 13.98 -6.36 5.89
CA HIS A 176 13.72 -6.87 7.23
C HIS A 176 14.29 -8.31 7.37
N LYS A 177 14.61 -8.73 8.59
CA LYS A 177 15.14 -10.09 8.90
C LYS A 177 14.31 -11.20 8.25
N VAL A 178 12.97 -11.06 8.32
CA VAL A 178 11.99 -11.91 7.66
C VAL A 178 11.34 -11.05 6.59
N ALA A 179 11.77 -11.22 5.35
CA ALA A 179 11.25 -10.48 4.19
C ALA A 179 11.36 -11.31 2.92
N TYR A 180 10.34 -11.21 2.10
CA TYR A 180 10.18 -11.96 0.87
C TYR A 180 9.88 -11.03 -0.29
N ALA A 181 10.28 -11.44 -1.49
CA ALA A 181 9.87 -10.81 -2.74
C ALA A 181 9.01 -11.81 -3.53
N TYR A 182 7.85 -11.36 -3.97
CA TYR A 182 7.01 -12.06 -4.93
C TYR A 182 7.44 -11.64 -6.33
N CYS A 183 7.95 -12.59 -7.11
CA CYS A 183 8.66 -12.38 -8.37
C CYS A 183 7.87 -12.95 -9.56
N GLU A 184 6.58 -12.72 -9.62
CA GLU A 184 5.71 -13.26 -10.67
C GLU A 184 5.99 -12.65 -12.07
N HIS A 185 6.73 -11.54 -12.14
CA HIS A 185 7.08 -10.86 -13.37
C HIS A 185 8.54 -10.38 -13.37
N PRO A 186 9.29 -10.50 -14.46
CA PRO A 186 10.66 -10.00 -14.56
C PRO A 186 10.77 -8.50 -14.21
N GLY A 187 11.66 -8.14 -13.29
CA GLY A 187 11.91 -6.76 -12.88
C GLY A 187 10.76 -6.11 -12.10
N LYS A 188 9.71 -6.86 -11.77
CA LYS A 188 8.57 -6.41 -10.96
C LYS A 188 8.48 -7.25 -9.70
N TYR A 189 8.38 -6.57 -8.57
CA TYR A 189 8.42 -7.22 -7.27
C TYR A 189 7.35 -6.65 -6.36
N LYS A 190 6.73 -7.52 -5.55
CA LYS A 190 5.95 -7.13 -4.38
C LYS A 190 6.70 -7.66 -3.16
N LEU A 191 7.24 -6.77 -2.36
CA LEU A 191 7.98 -7.12 -1.16
C LEU A 191 7.04 -7.29 0.02
N TYR A 192 7.24 -8.35 0.78
CA TYR A 192 6.46 -8.71 1.97
C TYR A 192 7.36 -8.81 3.19
N SER A 193 7.08 -8.02 4.22
CA SER A 193 7.78 -8.05 5.50
C SER A 193 6.76 -8.31 6.62
N PRO A 194 6.41 -9.58 6.91
CA PRO A 194 5.31 -9.95 7.79
C PRO A 194 5.41 -9.39 9.20
N LEU A 195 6.62 -9.28 9.73
CA LEU A 195 6.89 -8.87 11.11
C LEU A 195 7.03 -7.35 11.28
N LYS A 196 6.87 -6.56 10.21
CA LYS A 196 6.80 -5.10 10.33
C LYS A 196 5.43 -4.68 10.84
N GLN A 197 5.39 -3.72 11.75
CA GLN A 197 4.13 -3.11 12.19
C GLN A 197 3.51 -2.25 11.07
N ASP A 198 4.34 -1.42 10.43
CA ASP A 198 3.93 -0.54 9.33
C ASP A 198 4.65 -0.90 8.04
N GLY A 199 3.97 -0.70 6.90
CA GLY A 199 4.58 -0.92 5.60
C GLY A 199 4.98 -2.37 5.35
N LYS A 200 4.13 -3.32 5.73
CA LYS A 200 4.31 -4.76 5.46
C LYS A 200 4.51 -5.06 3.98
N TRP A 201 3.87 -4.27 3.13
CA TRP A 201 3.85 -4.42 1.69
C TRP A 201 4.45 -3.21 0.99
N PHE A 202 5.29 -3.46 0.01
CA PHE A 202 5.89 -2.44 -0.86
C PHE A 202 6.24 -3.08 -2.21
N GLY A 203 6.19 -2.32 -3.32
CA GLY A 203 6.60 -2.90 -4.60
C GLY A 203 6.40 -1.97 -5.80
N ASN A 204 6.82 -2.46 -6.96
CA ASN A 204 6.64 -1.84 -8.27
C ASN A 204 5.79 -2.69 -9.22
N MET A 205 5.02 -3.64 -8.68
CA MET A 205 4.11 -4.47 -9.45
C MET A 205 3.03 -3.60 -10.10
N GLN A 206 2.61 -3.96 -11.32
CA GLN A 206 1.52 -3.25 -11.98
C GLN A 206 0.20 -3.48 -11.24
N VAL A 207 -0.63 -2.45 -11.15
CA VAL A 207 -1.90 -2.47 -10.41
C VAL A 207 -2.83 -3.57 -10.93
N ASN A 208 -2.86 -3.78 -12.25
CA ASN A 208 -3.72 -4.78 -12.90
C ASN A 208 -3.12 -6.20 -12.96
N HIS A 209 -1.95 -6.43 -12.39
CA HIS A 209 -1.36 -7.75 -12.32
C HIS A 209 -2.18 -8.65 -11.38
N VAL A 210 -2.52 -9.85 -11.85
CA VAL A 210 -3.29 -10.85 -11.10
C VAL A 210 -2.33 -11.89 -10.55
N GLN A 211 -2.25 -11.99 -9.25
CA GLN A 211 -1.38 -12.93 -8.54
C GLN A 211 -1.90 -14.36 -8.71
N GLY A 212 -1.01 -15.30 -8.97
CA GLY A 212 -1.32 -16.73 -9.12
C GLY A 212 -1.96 -17.13 -10.45
N ILE A 213 -2.18 -16.20 -11.39
CA ILE A 213 -2.87 -16.52 -12.65
C ILE A 213 -2.13 -17.55 -13.51
N THR A 214 -0.81 -17.59 -13.43
CA THR A 214 0.03 -18.54 -14.15
C THR A 214 -0.04 -19.97 -13.60
N MET A 215 -0.54 -20.12 -12.38
CA MET A 215 -0.69 -21.39 -11.68
C MET A 215 -2.06 -22.04 -11.89
N LEU A 216 -2.97 -21.36 -12.60
CA LEU A 216 -4.29 -21.89 -12.88
C LEU A 216 -4.22 -23.09 -13.85
N PRO A 217 -4.96 -24.18 -13.59
CA PRO A 217 -5.14 -25.25 -14.56
C PRO A 217 -5.89 -24.75 -15.82
N ILE A 218 -5.92 -25.54 -16.87
CA ILE A 218 -6.60 -25.17 -18.12
C ILE A 218 -8.11 -25.00 -17.88
N PHE A 219 -8.72 -25.87 -17.05
CA PHE A 219 -10.12 -25.84 -16.63
C PHE A 219 -10.28 -26.47 -15.24
N GLY A 220 -11.41 -26.28 -14.60
CA GLY A 220 -11.70 -26.88 -13.30
C GLY A 220 -13.13 -26.59 -12.83
N SER A 221 -13.57 -27.25 -11.76
CA SER A 221 -14.90 -27.08 -11.19
C SER A 221 -15.04 -25.75 -10.44
N ILE A 222 -13.99 -25.29 -9.77
CA ILE A 222 -14.04 -24.06 -8.95
C ILE A 222 -12.74 -23.26 -9.09
N CYS A 223 -12.87 -21.93 -9.05
CA CYS A 223 -11.75 -20.99 -8.85
C CYS A 223 -12.11 -19.98 -7.78
N ILE A 224 -11.20 -19.70 -6.88
CA ILE A 224 -11.38 -18.73 -5.80
C ILE A 224 -10.68 -17.41 -6.14
N LEU A 225 -11.40 -16.30 -6.03
CA LEU A 225 -10.84 -14.97 -5.97
C LEU A 225 -10.55 -14.64 -4.50
N ALA A 226 -9.28 -14.71 -4.12
CA ALA A 226 -8.80 -14.54 -2.75
C ALA A 226 -8.28 -13.11 -2.50
N SER A 227 -8.06 -12.75 -1.23
CA SER A 227 -7.60 -11.41 -0.84
C SER A 227 -6.11 -11.18 -1.08
N SER A 228 -5.28 -12.22 -1.01
CA SER A 228 -3.82 -12.09 -1.13
C SER A 228 -3.16 -13.30 -1.79
N LEU A 229 -1.89 -13.15 -2.21
CA LEU A 229 -1.10 -14.27 -2.73
C LEU A 229 -0.84 -15.35 -1.66
N LYS A 230 -0.78 -14.97 -0.37
CA LYS A 230 -0.63 -15.95 0.72
C LYS A 230 -1.83 -16.89 0.74
N ASP A 231 -3.03 -16.34 0.61
CA ASP A 231 -4.27 -17.13 0.55
C ASP A 231 -4.33 -18.02 -0.69
N VAL A 232 -3.89 -17.49 -1.83
CA VAL A 232 -3.77 -18.27 -3.08
C VAL A 232 -2.84 -19.46 -2.90
N MET A 233 -1.67 -19.27 -2.25
CA MET A 233 -0.75 -20.36 -1.97
C MET A 233 -1.33 -21.39 -0.99
N CYS A 234 -2.04 -20.95 0.05
CA CYS A 234 -2.76 -21.86 0.95
C CYS A 234 -3.81 -22.70 0.20
N LEU A 235 -4.58 -22.07 -0.69
CA LEU A 235 -5.56 -22.77 -1.52
C LEU A 235 -4.89 -23.73 -2.51
N TYR A 236 -3.74 -23.36 -3.05
CA TYR A 236 -2.95 -24.24 -3.94
C TYR A 236 -2.49 -25.51 -3.23
N GLU A 237 -2.04 -25.43 -1.97
CA GLU A 237 -1.70 -26.60 -1.13
C GLU A 237 -2.91 -27.53 -0.91
N LEU A 238 -4.13 -26.98 -0.98
CA LEU A 238 -5.38 -27.74 -0.90
C LEU A 238 -5.86 -28.28 -2.26
N GLY A 239 -5.13 -28.04 -3.35
CA GLY A 239 -5.52 -28.38 -4.70
C GLY A 239 -6.69 -27.52 -5.25
N ILE A 240 -6.91 -26.34 -4.71
CA ILE A 240 -8.00 -25.43 -5.09
C ILE A 240 -7.42 -24.29 -5.90
N PRO A 241 -7.77 -24.17 -7.21
CA PRO A 241 -7.35 -23.05 -8.04
C PRO A 241 -7.80 -21.71 -7.48
N ALA A 242 -6.87 -20.75 -7.40
CA ALA A 242 -7.17 -19.43 -6.88
C ALA A 242 -6.32 -18.35 -7.53
N VAL A 243 -6.82 -17.11 -7.51
CA VAL A 243 -6.11 -15.90 -7.93
C VAL A 243 -6.40 -14.77 -6.94
N ALA A 244 -5.53 -13.74 -6.93
CA ALA A 244 -5.77 -12.54 -6.13
C ALA A 244 -5.39 -11.28 -6.91
N MET A 245 -6.05 -10.16 -6.59
CA MET A 245 -5.63 -8.85 -7.05
C MET A 245 -4.41 -8.36 -6.24
N GLN A 246 -3.78 -7.26 -6.66
CA GLN A 246 -2.66 -6.68 -5.91
C GLN A 246 -3.05 -6.11 -4.54
N SER A 247 -4.33 -5.79 -4.36
CA SER A 247 -4.91 -5.32 -3.10
C SER A 247 -6.36 -5.78 -3.04
N GLU A 248 -6.81 -6.15 -1.85
CA GLU A 248 -8.19 -6.50 -1.54
C GLU A 248 -9.20 -5.39 -1.89
N SER A 249 -8.75 -4.12 -1.84
CA SER A 249 -9.59 -2.96 -2.20
C SER A 249 -9.79 -2.77 -3.71
N MET A 250 -9.25 -3.65 -4.54
CA MET A 250 -9.34 -3.54 -6.01
C MET A 250 -10.50 -4.37 -6.56
N ILE A 251 -11.33 -3.75 -7.38
CA ILE A 251 -12.35 -4.47 -8.15
C ILE A 251 -11.66 -5.18 -9.33
N PRO A 252 -11.86 -6.50 -9.49
CA PRO A 252 -11.28 -7.25 -10.60
C PRO A 252 -11.78 -6.71 -11.95
N PRO A 253 -10.91 -6.62 -12.97
CA PRO A 253 -11.37 -6.22 -14.30
C PRO A 253 -12.38 -7.22 -14.88
N LYS A 254 -13.41 -6.74 -15.61
CA LYS A 254 -14.42 -7.59 -16.28
C LYS A 254 -13.80 -8.70 -17.15
N LYS A 255 -12.67 -8.38 -17.81
CA LYS A 255 -11.93 -9.35 -18.65
C LYS A 255 -11.39 -10.53 -17.83
N LEU A 256 -10.94 -10.28 -16.58
CA LEU A 256 -10.49 -11.35 -15.68
C LEU A 256 -11.65 -12.26 -15.30
N ILE A 257 -12.77 -11.70 -14.84
CA ILE A 257 -13.93 -12.49 -14.43
C ILE A 257 -14.48 -13.30 -15.61
N ALA A 258 -14.59 -12.70 -16.79
CA ALA A 258 -15.01 -13.42 -18.01
C ALA A 258 -14.03 -14.53 -18.37
N PHE A 259 -12.72 -14.34 -18.17
CA PHE A 259 -11.71 -15.38 -18.38
C PHE A 259 -11.90 -16.53 -17.36
N LEU A 260 -12.08 -16.24 -16.09
CA LEU A 260 -12.28 -17.26 -15.05
C LEU A 260 -13.59 -18.05 -15.27
N LYS A 261 -14.69 -17.37 -15.57
CA LYS A 261 -16.00 -18.02 -15.85
C LYS A 261 -15.99 -18.94 -17.09
N ARG A 262 -15.06 -18.73 -18.03
CA ARG A 262 -14.87 -19.65 -19.18
C ARG A 262 -14.07 -20.90 -18.83
N LYS A 263 -13.23 -20.84 -17.79
CA LYS A 263 -12.33 -21.93 -17.40
C LYS A 263 -12.86 -22.77 -16.26
N PHE A 264 -13.74 -22.23 -15.47
CA PHE A 264 -14.24 -22.85 -14.24
C PHE A 264 -15.77 -22.83 -14.21
N ASP A 265 -16.35 -23.92 -13.72
CA ASP A 265 -17.80 -24.04 -13.59
C ASP A 265 -18.34 -23.04 -12.55
N GLU A 266 -17.56 -22.81 -11.48
CA GLU A 266 -17.87 -21.83 -10.43
C GLU A 266 -16.68 -20.91 -10.17
N VAL A 267 -16.97 -19.61 -10.00
CA VAL A 267 -16.00 -18.61 -9.50
C VAL A 267 -16.60 -18.01 -8.24
N LYS A 268 -15.87 -18.10 -7.13
CA LYS A 268 -16.31 -17.60 -5.83
C LYS A 268 -15.31 -16.60 -5.25
N VAL A 269 -15.80 -15.71 -4.40
CA VAL A 269 -14.98 -14.70 -3.70
C VAL A 269 -14.75 -15.19 -2.27
N LEU A 270 -13.51 -15.12 -1.81
CA LEU A 270 -13.11 -15.46 -0.44
C LEU A 270 -12.15 -14.38 0.06
N TYR A 271 -12.70 -13.32 0.65
CA TYR A 271 -11.97 -12.20 1.21
C TYR A 271 -11.98 -12.22 2.73
N ASP A 272 -11.11 -11.39 3.32
CA ASP A 272 -10.98 -11.29 4.77
C ASP A 272 -12.35 -11.03 5.43
N ASN A 273 -12.63 -11.71 6.54
CA ASN A 273 -13.75 -11.39 7.41
C ASN A 273 -13.24 -10.60 8.62
N ASP A 274 -13.09 -9.30 8.45
CA ASP A 274 -12.59 -8.37 9.47
C ASP A 274 -13.65 -8.09 10.56
N PHE A 275 -14.27 -9.13 11.11
CA PHE A 275 -15.41 -9.04 12.03
C PHE A 275 -15.13 -8.26 13.32
N THR A 276 -13.88 -8.02 13.66
CA THR A 276 -13.46 -7.18 14.81
C THR A 276 -13.46 -5.70 14.50
N LYS A 277 -13.67 -5.31 13.23
CA LYS A 277 -13.70 -3.91 12.78
C LYS A 277 -15.14 -3.47 12.54
N ASP A 278 -15.48 -2.24 12.89
CA ASP A 278 -16.82 -1.68 12.72
C ASP A 278 -17.37 -1.76 11.29
N THR A 279 -16.52 -1.67 10.28
CA THR A 279 -16.91 -1.60 8.87
C THR A 279 -16.69 -2.88 8.06
N ASN A 280 -15.99 -3.88 8.60
CA ASN A 280 -15.63 -5.13 7.93
C ASN A 280 -15.27 -4.94 6.43
N PRO A 281 -14.16 -4.26 6.10
CA PRO A 281 -13.87 -3.79 4.74
C PRO A 281 -13.69 -4.93 3.74
N GLY A 282 -13.14 -6.08 4.17
CA GLY A 282 -12.97 -7.26 3.32
C GLY A 282 -14.32 -7.81 2.85
N GLN A 283 -15.27 -8.02 3.76
CA GLN A 283 -16.59 -8.51 3.39
C GLN A 283 -17.39 -7.47 2.60
N THR A 284 -17.25 -6.19 2.91
CA THR A 284 -17.88 -5.11 2.12
C THR A 284 -17.42 -5.16 0.66
N MET A 285 -16.12 -5.34 0.42
CA MET A 285 -15.59 -5.46 -0.93
C MET A 285 -16.01 -6.77 -1.60
N ALA A 286 -15.96 -7.89 -0.88
CA ALA A 286 -16.39 -9.19 -1.40
C ALA A 286 -17.84 -9.15 -1.90
N LEU A 287 -18.75 -8.61 -1.10
CA LEU A 287 -20.17 -8.47 -1.46
C LEU A 287 -20.38 -7.53 -2.65
N SER A 288 -19.59 -6.44 -2.74
CA SER A 288 -19.64 -5.55 -3.90
C SER A 288 -19.24 -6.26 -5.20
N ILE A 289 -18.13 -7.05 -5.16
CA ILE A 289 -17.68 -7.86 -6.29
C ILE A 289 -18.73 -8.93 -6.66
N CYS A 290 -19.28 -9.62 -5.67
CA CYS A 290 -20.32 -10.63 -5.89
C CYS A 290 -21.55 -10.03 -6.56
N LYS A 291 -21.99 -8.86 -6.13
CA LYS A 291 -23.10 -8.14 -6.74
C LYS A 291 -22.82 -7.70 -8.17
N GLU A 292 -21.61 -7.17 -8.43
CA GLU A 292 -21.24 -6.67 -9.78
C GLU A 292 -21.12 -7.80 -10.81
N TYR A 293 -20.62 -8.96 -10.37
CA TYR A 293 -20.28 -10.05 -11.30
C TYR A 293 -21.17 -11.28 -11.16
N GLU A 294 -22.21 -11.24 -10.33
CA GLU A 294 -23.08 -12.38 -10.05
C GLU A 294 -22.27 -13.60 -9.59
N LEU A 295 -21.43 -13.40 -8.56
CA LEU A 295 -20.60 -14.43 -7.94
C LEU A 295 -21.13 -14.77 -6.54
N GLU A 296 -20.69 -15.91 -6.02
CA GLU A 296 -20.97 -16.30 -4.64
C GLU A 296 -19.81 -15.91 -3.71
N ASN A 297 -20.16 -15.48 -2.49
CA ASN A 297 -19.20 -15.18 -1.43
C ASN A 297 -19.03 -16.40 -0.52
N ILE A 298 -17.78 -16.73 -0.21
CA ILE A 298 -17.42 -17.61 0.88
C ILE A 298 -16.94 -16.73 2.03
N CYS A 299 -17.63 -16.78 3.16
CA CYS A 299 -17.26 -16.04 4.35
C CYS A 299 -16.65 -16.98 5.40
N ILE A 300 -15.51 -16.63 5.96
CA ILE A 300 -14.93 -17.37 7.09
C ILE A 300 -15.86 -17.21 8.31
N PRO A 301 -16.31 -18.31 8.94
CA PRO A 301 -17.16 -18.22 10.12
C PRO A 301 -16.47 -17.50 11.28
N THR A 302 -17.18 -16.55 11.91
CA THR A 302 -16.64 -15.72 13.02
C THR A 302 -16.28 -16.54 14.25
N GLU A 303 -16.94 -17.67 14.44
CA GLU A 303 -16.72 -18.60 15.56
C GLU A 303 -15.32 -19.22 15.54
N LEU A 304 -14.63 -19.17 14.39
CA LEU A 304 -13.26 -19.65 14.27
C LEU A 304 -12.22 -18.66 14.85
N GLY A 305 -12.62 -17.42 15.11
CA GLY A 305 -11.74 -16.41 15.69
C GLY A 305 -10.62 -15.94 14.76
N VAL A 306 -10.70 -16.25 13.46
CA VAL A 306 -9.73 -15.91 12.41
C VAL A 306 -10.42 -15.26 11.23
N LYS A 307 -9.68 -14.46 10.45
CA LYS A 307 -10.31 -13.58 9.45
C LYS A 307 -10.12 -14.04 8.00
N ASP A 308 -9.08 -14.77 7.66
CA ASP A 308 -8.75 -15.18 6.30
C ASP A 308 -8.42 -16.68 6.23
N ILE A 309 -8.35 -17.22 5.01
CA ILE A 309 -8.12 -18.67 4.81
C ILE A 309 -6.71 -19.09 5.23
N SER A 310 -5.73 -18.20 5.15
CA SER A 310 -4.39 -18.51 5.62
C SER A 310 -4.34 -18.61 7.15
N ASP A 311 -5.08 -17.77 7.85
CA ASP A 311 -5.22 -17.88 9.31
C ASP A 311 -6.01 -19.15 9.70
N VAL A 312 -7.01 -19.58 8.90
CA VAL A 312 -7.67 -20.89 9.09
C VAL A 312 -6.66 -22.03 8.95
N MET A 313 -5.81 -21.99 7.92
CA MET A 313 -4.76 -22.99 7.73
C MET A 313 -3.81 -23.05 8.92
N GLN A 314 -3.41 -21.88 9.44
CA GLN A 314 -2.49 -21.77 10.57
C GLN A 314 -3.10 -22.31 11.87
N VAL A 315 -4.32 -21.93 12.21
CA VAL A 315 -4.92 -22.19 13.53
C VAL A 315 -5.73 -23.50 13.55
N HIS A 316 -6.43 -23.81 12.48
CA HIS A 316 -7.38 -24.91 12.41
C HIS A 316 -6.97 -26.03 11.44
N GLY A 317 -5.93 -25.79 10.66
CA GLY A 317 -5.37 -26.76 9.72
C GLY A 317 -6.15 -26.94 8.42
N PRO A 318 -5.56 -27.72 7.48
CA PRO A 318 -6.07 -27.85 6.11
C PRO A 318 -7.45 -28.52 6.00
N ILE A 319 -7.77 -29.48 6.88
CA ILE A 319 -9.08 -30.18 6.87
C ILE A 319 -10.22 -29.17 7.10
N LYS A 320 -10.04 -28.26 8.06
CA LYS A 320 -11.05 -27.22 8.34
C LYS A 320 -11.17 -26.25 7.18
N ALA A 321 -10.06 -25.82 6.59
CA ALA A 321 -10.06 -24.94 5.41
C ALA A 321 -10.84 -25.58 4.23
N ILE A 322 -10.58 -26.85 3.90
CA ILE A 322 -11.33 -27.58 2.88
C ILE A 322 -12.82 -27.65 3.23
N SER A 323 -13.17 -27.89 4.50
CA SER A 323 -14.59 -28.02 4.90
C SER A 323 -15.37 -26.73 4.65
N ILE A 324 -14.78 -25.56 4.89
CA ILE A 324 -15.40 -24.26 4.64
C ILE A 324 -15.71 -24.09 3.14
N ILE A 325 -14.75 -24.42 2.27
CA ILE A 325 -14.93 -24.25 0.83
C ILE A 325 -15.96 -25.25 0.28
N LYS A 326 -15.89 -26.51 0.70
CA LYS A 326 -16.83 -27.56 0.27
C LYS A 326 -18.27 -27.33 0.77
N TRP A 327 -18.45 -26.77 1.94
CA TRP A 327 -19.78 -26.43 2.46
C TRP A 327 -20.51 -25.47 1.51
N HIS A 328 -19.82 -24.46 1.01
CA HIS A 328 -20.38 -23.47 0.08
C HIS A 328 -20.57 -24.01 -1.35
N SER A 329 -19.96 -25.16 -1.69
CA SER A 329 -20.12 -25.79 -3.01
C SER A 329 -21.32 -26.77 -3.05
N LYS A 330 -21.76 -27.29 -1.90
CA LYS A 330 -22.86 -28.28 -1.83
C LYS A 330 -24.27 -27.69 -1.75
N GLY A 331 -24.42 -26.38 -1.49
CA GLY A 331 -25.71 -25.73 -1.28
C GLY A 331 -26.67 -25.67 -2.49
N LYS A 332 -26.28 -26.23 -3.64
CA LYS A 332 -27.11 -26.24 -4.86
C LYS A 332 -27.76 -27.60 -5.20
N VAL A 333 -27.47 -28.66 -4.46
CA VAL A 333 -27.96 -30.02 -4.82
C VAL A 333 -29.33 -30.35 -4.18
N GLU A 334 -29.76 -29.65 -3.11
CA GLU A 334 -31.00 -30.00 -2.39
C GLU A 334 -32.22 -29.10 -2.72
N GLY A 335 -32.14 -28.25 -3.72
CA GLY A 335 -33.23 -27.32 -4.10
C GLY A 335 -33.98 -27.67 -5.40
N LYS A 336 -33.80 -28.89 -5.98
CA LYS A 336 -34.61 -29.37 -7.11
C LYS A 336 -35.05 -30.81 -6.84
N ALA A 337 -36.12 -30.97 -6.09
CA ALA A 337 -37.01 -32.11 -6.07
C ALA A 337 -38.46 -31.59 -6.15
#